data_fae5dbdce8a921de4d7ccfd078bf2553
#
_entry.id   fae5dbdce8a921de4d7ccfd078bf2553
#
_cell.length_a   1.000
_cell.length_b   1.000
_cell.length_c   1.000
_cell.angle_alpha   90.00
_cell.angle_beta   90.00
_cell.angle_gamma   90.00
#
_symmetry.space_group_name_H-M   'P 1'
#
loop_
_entity.id
_entity.type
_entity.pdbx_description
1 polymer ?
#
loop_
_entity_poly.entity_id
_entity_poly.type
_entity_poly.pdbx_seq_one_letter_code
_entity_poly.pdbx_strand_id
1 'polypeptide(L)'
;MARKIINKKRYTIATLGSHCSLQVLKGAKDEGFRTLLICEKSRSGLYRRFNFIDDMIMVDNFSEISEEFCQKRLNQTNSIVIPIGTLVAYMSSEKIESIDVPFFGNKWILRWEADRSLKQKLMEEAKLKTPKVVKSKNDIEKLSIVKLHGAAGGRGYFLAWNKETFEE
;
A
#
# COMPACT_ATOMS: atom_id res chain seq x y z
N MET A 1 29.15 19.24 7.88
CA MET A 1 28.50 18.91 6.57
C MET A 1 27.32 19.86 6.37
N ALA A 2 27.35 20.73 5.36
CA ALA A 2 26.23 21.60 5.05
C ALA A 2 25.05 20.74 4.53
N ARG A 3 23.89 20.81 5.19
CA ARG A 3 22.64 20.19 4.68
C ARG A 3 22.33 20.84 3.33
N LYS A 4 22.41 20.05 2.25
CA LYS A 4 21.98 20.50 0.94
C LYS A 4 20.49 20.84 1.02
N ILE A 5 20.17 22.13 0.89
CA ILE A 5 18.76 22.57 0.94
C ILE A 5 18.08 22.02 -0.31
N ILE A 6 17.22 21.05 -0.13
CA ILE A 6 16.42 20.47 -1.23
C ILE A 6 15.34 21.48 -1.59
N ASN A 7 15.29 21.88 -2.87
CA ASN A 7 14.19 22.69 -3.38
C ASN A 7 12.92 21.80 -3.49
N LYS A 8 12.14 21.77 -2.43
CA LYS A 8 10.93 20.92 -2.30
C LYS A 8 9.94 21.15 -3.45
N LYS A 9 9.81 22.37 -3.98
CA LYS A 9 8.90 22.70 -5.10
C LYS A 9 9.26 21.99 -6.42
N ARG A 10 10.45 21.42 -6.54
CA ARG A 10 10.87 20.64 -7.72
C ARG A 10 10.32 19.22 -7.72
N TYR A 11 9.83 18.75 -6.58
CA TYR A 11 9.31 17.39 -6.42
C TYR A 11 7.81 17.41 -6.13
N THR A 12 7.14 16.41 -6.62
CA THR A 12 5.72 16.17 -6.38
C THR A 12 5.56 14.91 -5.53
N ILE A 13 4.85 14.98 -4.46
CA ILE A 13 4.48 13.80 -3.68
C ILE A 13 3.20 13.22 -4.27
N ALA A 14 3.28 11.97 -4.72
CA ALA A 14 2.16 11.26 -5.34
C ALA A 14 1.72 10.07 -4.47
N THR A 15 0.42 9.78 -4.44
CA THR A 15 -0.13 8.60 -3.79
C THR A 15 -1.47 8.19 -4.41
N LEU A 16 -1.93 6.97 -4.13
CA LEU A 16 -3.23 6.48 -4.58
C LEU A 16 -4.37 7.06 -3.74
N GLY A 17 -5.48 7.41 -4.37
CA GLY A 17 -6.70 7.95 -3.74
C GLY A 17 -7.46 6.94 -2.88
N SER A 18 -6.91 6.64 -1.70
CA SER A 18 -7.47 5.70 -0.74
C SER A 18 -7.36 6.25 0.69
N HIS A 19 -7.57 5.41 1.72
CA HIS A 19 -7.78 5.89 3.09
C HIS A 19 -6.70 6.79 3.68
N CYS A 20 -5.45 6.62 3.39
CA CYS A 20 -4.38 7.44 3.96
C CYS A 20 -3.94 8.59 3.04
N SER A 21 -4.55 8.72 1.87
CA SER A 21 -4.10 9.65 0.84
C SER A 21 -4.20 11.11 1.27
N LEU A 22 -5.26 11.49 1.97
CA LEU A 22 -5.44 12.88 2.41
C LEU A 22 -4.40 13.27 3.46
N GLN A 23 -4.05 12.37 4.39
CA GLN A 23 -3.00 12.63 5.38
C GLN A 23 -1.64 12.80 4.70
N VAL A 24 -1.31 11.91 3.75
CA VAL A 24 -0.06 11.98 2.98
C VAL A 24 0.04 13.29 2.22
N LEU A 25 -1.00 13.63 1.44
CA LEU A 25 -0.95 14.83 0.59
C LEU A 25 -1.04 16.12 1.41
N LYS A 26 -1.83 16.15 2.49
CA LYS A 26 -1.88 17.31 3.38
C LYS A 26 -0.51 17.54 4.03
N GLY A 27 0.12 16.49 4.57
CA GLY A 27 1.46 16.59 5.14
C GLY A 27 2.50 17.03 4.12
N ALA A 28 2.46 16.49 2.90
CA ALA A 28 3.35 16.91 1.80
C ALA A 28 3.16 18.39 1.46
N LYS A 29 1.91 18.86 1.42
CA LYS A 29 1.60 20.27 1.15
C LYS A 29 2.12 21.20 2.25
N ASP A 30 1.93 20.82 3.51
CA ASP A 30 2.42 21.59 4.67
C ASP A 30 3.94 21.69 4.68
N GLU A 31 4.62 20.64 4.20
CA GLU A 31 6.07 20.62 4.01
C GLU A 31 6.55 21.37 2.75
N GLY A 32 5.65 21.93 1.95
CA GLY A 32 5.95 22.76 0.78
C GLY A 32 6.24 22.00 -0.51
N PHE A 33 5.84 20.73 -0.60
CA PHE A 33 5.87 19.95 -1.83
C PHE A 33 4.65 20.23 -2.71
N ARG A 34 4.77 19.94 -3.99
CA ARG A 34 3.60 19.75 -4.86
C ARG A 34 2.97 18.40 -4.55
N THR A 35 1.67 18.27 -4.82
CA THR A 35 0.90 17.07 -4.50
C THR A 35 0.16 16.56 -5.72
N LEU A 36 0.14 15.23 -5.89
CA LEU A 36 -0.54 14.56 -6.99
C LEU A 36 -1.29 13.33 -6.47
N LEU A 37 -2.53 13.20 -6.84
CA LEU A 37 -3.37 12.06 -6.49
C LEU A 37 -3.63 11.19 -7.72
N ILE A 38 -3.31 9.89 -7.65
CA ILE A 38 -3.83 8.91 -8.61
C ILE A 38 -5.20 8.47 -8.10
N CYS A 39 -6.26 8.83 -8.83
CA CYS A 39 -7.63 8.76 -8.34
C CYS A 39 -8.52 7.93 -9.26
N GLU A 40 -9.20 6.94 -8.72
CA GLU A 40 -10.29 6.28 -9.45
C GLU A 40 -11.39 7.30 -9.78
N LYS A 41 -11.87 7.29 -11.02
CA LYS A 41 -12.91 8.21 -11.51
C LYS A 41 -14.13 8.28 -10.59
N SER A 42 -14.56 7.14 -10.07
CA SER A 42 -15.68 7.00 -9.14
C SER A 42 -15.50 7.77 -7.82
N ARG A 43 -14.26 8.01 -7.40
CA ARG A 43 -13.92 8.69 -6.14
C ARG A 43 -13.56 10.16 -6.31
N SER A 44 -13.46 10.66 -7.55
CA SER A 44 -12.95 12.00 -7.85
C SER A 44 -13.75 13.12 -7.20
N GLY A 45 -15.08 12.97 -7.09
CA GLY A 45 -15.96 13.95 -6.44
C GLY A 45 -15.60 14.26 -5.00
N LEU A 46 -15.09 13.27 -4.25
CA LEU A 46 -14.57 13.47 -2.89
C LEU A 46 -13.30 14.33 -2.92
N TYR A 47 -12.32 13.93 -3.72
CA TYR A 47 -10.97 14.51 -3.67
C TYR A 47 -10.87 15.91 -4.25
N ARG A 48 -11.72 16.28 -5.20
CA ARG A 48 -11.82 17.65 -5.75
C ARG A 48 -12.20 18.71 -4.72
N ARG A 49 -12.68 18.31 -3.55
CA ARG A 49 -13.04 19.21 -2.43
C ARG A 49 -11.82 19.71 -1.64
N PHE A 50 -10.63 19.15 -1.88
CA PHE A 50 -9.43 19.45 -1.10
C PHE A 50 -8.45 20.28 -1.94
N ASN A 51 -8.27 21.54 -1.56
CA ASN A 51 -7.42 22.52 -2.24
C ASN A 51 -5.90 22.27 -2.07
N PHE A 52 -5.52 21.33 -1.21
CA PHE A 52 -4.14 20.92 -1.06
C PHE A 52 -3.71 19.81 -2.04
N ILE A 53 -4.59 19.37 -2.93
CA ILE A 53 -4.29 18.45 -4.03
C ILE A 53 -4.07 19.31 -5.28
N ASP A 54 -2.82 19.40 -5.73
CA ASP A 54 -2.47 20.29 -6.86
C ASP A 54 -2.82 19.69 -8.22
N ASP A 55 -2.76 18.34 -8.33
CA ASP A 55 -3.02 17.64 -9.60
C ASP A 55 -3.61 16.25 -9.35
N MET A 56 -4.35 15.71 -10.33
CA MET A 56 -4.91 14.36 -10.27
C MET A 56 -4.71 13.62 -11.59
N ILE A 57 -4.28 12.37 -11.50
CA ILE A 57 -4.34 11.41 -12.61
C ILE A 57 -5.59 10.56 -12.41
N MET A 58 -6.49 10.63 -13.37
CA MET A 58 -7.73 9.86 -13.32
C MET A 58 -7.51 8.48 -13.93
N VAL A 59 -7.87 7.44 -13.17
CA VAL A 59 -7.77 6.03 -13.58
C VAL A 59 -9.12 5.32 -13.41
N ASP A 60 -9.34 4.24 -14.11
CA ASP A 60 -10.50 3.38 -13.89
C ASP A 60 -10.26 2.45 -12.70
N ASN A 61 -9.02 1.98 -12.54
CA ASN A 61 -8.60 1.20 -11.36
C ASN A 61 -7.13 1.52 -11.00
N PHE A 62 -6.75 1.25 -9.76
CA PHE A 62 -5.42 1.61 -9.26
C PHE A 62 -4.26 0.84 -9.93
N SER A 63 -4.52 -0.31 -10.57
CA SER A 63 -3.46 -1.04 -11.27
C SER A 63 -2.91 -0.27 -12.48
N GLU A 64 -3.64 0.72 -12.98
CA GLU A 64 -3.21 1.56 -14.09
C GLU A 64 -2.03 2.49 -13.74
N ILE A 65 -1.64 2.59 -12.48
CA ILE A 65 -0.39 3.30 -12.11
C ILE A 65 0.83 2.68 -12.80
N SER A 66 0.80 1.39 -13.13
CA SER A 66 1.87 0.71 -13.88
C SER A 66 1.80 0.92 -15.39
N GLU A 67 0.73 1.51 -15.92
CA GLU A 67 0.57 1.77 -17.35
C GLU A 67 1.39 2.99 -17.79
N GLU A 68 1.82 2.97 -19.06
CA GLU A 68 2.74 3.96 -19.62
C GLU A 68 2.24 5.41 -19.44
N PHE A 69 0.95 5.67 -19.67
CA PHE A 69 0.40 7.01 -19.56
C PHE A 69 0.52 7.58 -18.14
N CYS A 70 0.29 6.75 -17.14
CA CYS A 70 0.37 7.15 -15.75
C CYS A 70 1.81 7.38 -15.32
N GLN A 71 2.72 6.46 -15.65
CA GLN A 71 4.14 6.57 -15.37
C GLN A 71 4.77 7.79 -16.07
N LYS A 72 4.42 8.03 -17.32
CA LYS A 72 4.87 9.23 -18.07
C LYS A 72 4.44 10.51 -17.36
N ARG A 73 3.18 10.59 -16.90
CA ARG A 73 2.68 11.77 -16.16
C ARG A 73 3.40 11.95 -14.83
N LEU A 74 3.61 10.88 -14.08
CA LEU A 74 4.35 10.91 -12.82
C LEU A 74 5.80 11.37 -13.01
N ASN A 75 6.48 10.87 -14.02
CA ASN A 75 7.86 11.27 -14.35
C ASN A 75 7.93 12.75 -14.81
N GLN A 76 7.00 13.21 -15.63
CA GLN A 76 6.93 14.62 -16.06
C GLN A 76 6.77 15.61 -14.91
N THR A 77 6.16 15.17 -13.83
CA THR A 77 5.95 16.00 -12.63
C THR A 77 7.02 15.79 -11.55
N ASN A 78 8.12 15.09 -11.85
CA ASN A 78 9.14 14.69 -10.86
C ASN A 78 8.51 14.07 -9.60
N SER A 79 7.60 13.15 -9.80
CA SER A 79 6.86 12.54 -8.69
C SER A 79 7.69 11.53 -7.90
N ILE A 80 7.48 11.53 -6.60
CA ILE A 80 7.91 10.48 -5.68
C ILE A 80 6.64 9.83 -5.14
N VAL A 81 6.45 8.54 -5.41
CA VAL A 81 5.28 7.80 -4.94
C VAL A 81 5.45 7.39 -3.49
N ILE A 82 4.51 7.80 -2.64
CA ILE A 82 4.39 7.29 -1.28
C ILE A 82 3.50 6.05 -1.32
N PRO A 83 4.05 4.85 -1.09
CA PRO A 83 3.26 3.63 -1.08
C PRO A 83 2.34 3.61 0.14
N ILE A 84 1.12 3.16 -0.10
CA ILE A 84 0.12 2.88 0.94
C ILE A 84 -0.41 1.47 0.77
N GLY A 85 -1.05 0.91 1.77
CA GLY A 85 -1.54 -0.48 1.74
C GLY A 85 -2.44 -0.82 0.55
N THR A 86 -3.03 0.17 -0.10
CA THR A 86 -3.81 0.02 -1.33
C THR A 86 -3.00 -0.61 -2.47
N LEU A 87 -1.70 -0.31 -2.59
CA LEU A 87 -0.86 -0.93 -3.63
C LEU A 87 -0.90 -2.45 -3.54
N VAL A 88 -0.61 -3.00 -2.38
CA VAL A 88 -0.58 -4.47 -2.18
C VAL A 88 -1.98 -5.11 -2.15
N ALA A 89 -3.03 -4.32 -1.93
CA ALA A 89 -4.41 -4.80 -1.93
C ALA A 89 -5.00 -4.93 -3.35
N TYR A 90 -4.54 -4.12 -4.30
CA TYR A 90 -5.11 -4.02 -5.65
C TYR A 90 -4.15 -4.43 -6.77
N MET A 91 -2.87 -4.66 -6.47
CA MET A 91 -1.86 -4.97 -7.48
C MET A 91 -1.04 -6.18 -7.09
N SER A 92 -0.63 -6.97 -8.10
CA SER A 92 0.38 -8.02 -7.89
C SER A 92 1.76 -7.40 -7.64
N SER A 93 2.64 -8.18 -7.01
CA SER A 93 4.01 -7.73 -6.73
C SER A 93 4.77 -7.36 -8.00
N GLU A 94 4.58 -8.13 -9.08
CA GLU A 94 5.21 -7.90 -10.37
C GLU A 94 4.80 -6.54 -10.97
N LYS A 95 3.52 -6.19 -10.88
CA LYS A 95 3.03 -4.87 -11.33
C LYS A 95 3.60 -3.74 -10.49
N ILE A 96 3.68 -3.90 -9.17
CA ILE A 96 4.30 -2.90 -8.30
C ILE A 96 5.78 -2.72 -8.65
N GLU A 97 6.49 -3.80 -8.87
CA GLU A 97 7.91 -3.80 -9.21
C GLU A 97 8.19 -3.19 -10.59
N SER A 98 7.25 -3.29 -11.55
CA SER A 98 7.36 -2.70 -12.87
C SER A 98 7.18 -1.18 -12.90
N ILE A 99 6.71 -0.56 -11.82
CA ILE A 99 6.54 0.89 -11.77
C ILE A 99 7.92 1.57 -11.80
N ASP A 100 8.22 2.28 -12.88
CA ASP A 100 9.48 2.99 -13.10
C ASP A 100 9.36 4.48 -12.73
N VAL A 101 9.00 4.72 -11.46
CA VAL A 101 8.90 6.05 -10.85
C VAL A 101 9.54 5.96 -9.47
N PRO A 102 10.23 6.99 -8.98
CA PRO A 102 10.78 6.98 -7.63
C PRO A 102 9.74 6.67 -6.57
N PHE A 103 10.06 5.70 -5.71
CA PHE A 103 9.28 5.35 -4.53
C PHE A 103 9.93 5.88 -3.26
N PHE A 104 9.13 6.30 -2.32
CA PHE A 104 9.62 6.53 -0.97
C PHE A 104 9.76 5.17 -0.25
N GLY A 105 10.99 4.84 0.11
CA GLY A 105 11.32 3.55 0.70
C GLY A 105 11.67 2.48 -0.33
N ASN A 106 11.62 1.24 0.11
CA ASN A 106 11.98 0.08 -0.73
C ASN A 106 10.71 -0.60 -1.27
N LYS A 107 10.43 -0.42 -2.57
CA LYS A 107 9.25 -1.05 -3.19
C LYS A 107 9.28 -2.58 -3.18
N TRP A 108 10.46 -3.20 -3.15
CA TRP A 108 10.63 -4.65 -3.15
C TRP A 108 10.12 -5.33 -1.87
N ILE A 109 10.06 -4.59 -0.75
CA ILE A 109 9.51 -5.11 0.50
C ILE A 109 7.99 -5.34 0.40
N LEU A 110 7.30 -4.70 -0.55
CA LEU A 110 5.86 -4.84 -0.72
C LEU A 110 5.45 -6.26 -1.13
N ARG A 111 6.34 -7.03 -1.78
CA ARG A 111 6.15 -8.45 -2.04
C ARG A 111 6.02 -9.24 -0.73
N TRP A 112 6.87 -8.94 0.24
CA TRP A 112 6.85 -9.57 1.57
C TRP A 112 5.61 -9.15 2.38
N GLU A 113 5.13 -7.93 2.19
CA GLU A 113 3.89 -7.48 2.81
C GLU A 113 2.65 -8.15 2.20
N ALA A 114 2.64 -8.38 0.89
CA ALA A 114 1.53 -9.01 0.19
C ALA A 114 1.39 -10.51 0.52
N ASP A 115 2.50 -11.21 0.75
CA ASP A 115 2.54 -12.65 1.02
C ASP A 115 2.73 -12.93 2.52
N ARG A 116 1.75 -13.63 3.12
CA ARG A 116 1.77 -13.95 4.55
C ARG A 116 2.90 -14.88 4.94
N SER A 117 3.26 -15.81 4.05
CA SER A 117 4.34 -16.77 4.32
C SER A 117 5.69 -16.08 4.33
N LEU A 118 5.91 -15.17 3.35
CA LEU A 118 7.11 -14.34 3.30
C LEU A 118 7.18 -13.40 4.51
N LYS A 119 6.07 -12.79 4.88
CA LYS A 119 6.00 -11.93 6.08
C LYS A 119 6.32 -12.69 7.36
N GLN A 120 5.77 -13.90 7.52
CA GLN A 120 6.09 -14.78 8.65
C GLN A 120 7.57 -15.11 8.69
N LYS A 121 8.15 -15.52 7.55
CA LYS A 121 9.57 -15.81 7.41
C LYS A 121 10.45 -14.61 7.79
N LEU A 122 10.10 -13.40 7.32
CA LEU A 122 10.81 -12.18 7.66
C LEU A 122 10.84 -11.92 9.18
N MET A 123 9.69 -12.12 9.84
CA MET A 123 9.61 -11.95 11.29
C MET A 123 10.44 -13.01 12.04
N GLU A 124 10.44 -14.25 11.57
CA GLU A 124 11.23 -15.33 12.14
C GLU A 124 12.74 -15.09 11.99
N GLU A 125 13.19 -14.68 10.79
CA GLU A 125 14.59 -14.32 10.53
C GLU A 125 15.04 -13.11 11.37
N ALA A 126 14.14 -12.16 11.60
CA ALA A 126 14.37 -11.03 12.51
C ALA A 126 14.30 -11.41 14.00
N LYS A 127 14.08 -12.69 14.33
CA LYS A 127 13.94 -13.22 15.70
C LYS A 127 12.84 -12.50 16.51
N LEU A 128 11.80 -12.05 15.82
CA LEU A 128 10.66 -11.45 16.49
C LEU A 128 9.76 -12.53 17.10
N LYS A 129 9.19 -12.23 18.25
CA LYS A 129 8.20 -13.11 18.87
C LYS A 129 6.89 -13.06 18.08
N THR A 130 6.55 -14.16 17.42
CA THR A 130 5.33 -14.29 16.62
C THR A 130 4.32 -15.23 17.29
N PRO A 131 3.03 -15.11 17.01
CA PRO A 131 2.03 -16.10 17.41
C PRO A 131 2.37 -17.48 16.82
N LYS A 132 2.06 -18.55 17.59
CA LYS A 132 2.21 -19.92 17.09
C LYS A 132 1.32 -20.13 15.86
N VAL A 133 1.90 -20.62 14.77
CA VAL A 133 1.14 -21.01 13.58
C VAL A 133 0.68 -22.45 13.74
N VAL A 134 -0.65 -22.64 13.65
CA VAL A 134 -1.29 -23.98 13.62
C VAL A 134 -1.40 -24.39 12.15
N LYS A 135 -0.81 -25.52 11.77
CA LYS A 135 -0.74 -25.97 10.37
C LYS A 135 -1.90 -26.86 9.93
N SER A 136 -2.56 -27.50 10.90
CA SER A 136 -3.68 -28.42 10.65
C SER A 136 -4.85 -28.06 11.54
N LYS A 137 -6.07 -28.18 11.01
CA LYS A 137 -7.31 -28.05 11.80
C LYS A 137 -7.38 -29.02 12.98
N ASN A 138 -6.71 -30.18 12.88
CA ASN A 138 -6.66 -31.18 13.94
C ASN A 138 -5.79 -30.74 15.13
N ASP A 139 -4.93 -29.71 14.96
CA ASP A 139 -4.03 -29.20 15.99
C ASP A 139 -4.58 -27.95 16.68
N ILE A 140 -5.86 -27.61 16.44
CA ILE A 140 -6.54 -26.49 17.09
C ILE A 140 -6.99 -26.94 18.50
N GLU A 141 -6.24 -26.54 19.51
CA GLU A 141 -6.49 -26.87 20.93
C GLU A 141 -7.07 -25.69 21.74
N LYS A 142 -7.09 -24.50 21.15
CA LYS A 142 -7.56 -23.25 21.79
C LYS A 142 -7.99 -22.24 20.76
N LEU A 143 -8.61 -21.15 21.21
CA LEU A 143 -9.00 -20.05 20.33
C LEU A 143 -7.90 -19.68 19.35
N SER A 144 -8.18 -19.87 18.09
CA SER A 144 -7.32 -19.63 16.96
C SER A 144 -7.99 -18.73 15.94
N ILE A 145 -7.19 -17.87 15.31
CA ILE A 145 -7.66 -17.04 14.19
C ILE A 145 -7.30 -17.75 12.90
N VAL A 146 -8.32 -18.20 12.18
CA VAL A 146 -8.14 -18.77 10.83
C VAL A 146 -8.19 -17.64 9.83
N LYS A 147 -7.15 -17.52 9.01
CA LYS A 147 -7.05 -16.46 7.99
C LYS A 147 -7.01 -17.07 6.61
N LEU A 148 -7.95 -16.65 5.75
CA LEU A 148 -7.96 -17.01 4.34
C LEU A 148 -6.84 -16.27 3.59
N HIS A 149 -6.44 -16.79 2.41
CA HIS A 149 -5.43 -16.15 1.58
C HIS A 149 -5.83 -14.74 1.14
N GLY A 150 -4.83 -13.85 1.09
CA GLY A 150 -4.99 -12.45 0.68
C GLY A 150 -5.11 -11.47 1.84
N ALA A 151 -4.72 -10.22 1.60
CA ALA A 151 -4.82 -9.11 2.54
C ALA A 151 -6.07 -8.29 2.22
N ALA A 152 -7.22 -8.68 2.78
CA ALA A 152 -8.50 -8.02 2.48
C ALA A 152 -9.00 -7.10 3.60
N GLY A 153 -8.09 -6.36 4.25
CA GLY A 153 -8.47 -5.29 5.20
C GLY A 153 -9.37 -5.75 6.35
N GLY A 154 -9.05 -6.88 6.99
CA GLY A 154 -9.86 -7.44 8.08
C GLY A 154 -11.00 -8.35 7.62
N ARG A 155 -11.14 -8.60 6.34
CA ARG A 155 -12.06 -9.61 5.79
C ARG A 155 -11.35 -10.95 5.61
N GLY A 156 -12.12 -12.04 5.52
CA GLY A 156 -11.56 -13.37 5.25
C GLY A 156 -10.79 -13.95 6.43
N TYR A 157 -11.32 -13.80 7.63
CA TYR A 157 -10.91 -14.55 8.79
C TYR A 157 -12.14 -15.02 9.58
N PHE A 158 -11.98 -16.10 10.32
CA PHE A 158 -12.95 -16.56 11.32
C PHE A 158 -12.21 -17.10 12.56
N LEU A 159 -12.95 -17.35 13.61
CA LEU A 159 -12.41 -17.87 14.85
C LEU A 159 -12.78 -19.35 14.98
N ALA A 160 -11.83 -20.18 15.39
CA ALA A 160 -12.04 -21.58 15.70
C ALA A 160 -11.43 -21.91 17.06
N TRP A 161 -12.16 -22.72 17.86
CA TRP A 161 -11.72 -23.18 19.18
C TRP A 161 -11.13 -24.61 19.13
N ASN A 162 -11.61 -25.38 18.16
CA ASN A 162 -11.28 -26.78 17.92
C ASN A 162 -11.58 -27.12 16.45
N LYS A 163 -11.45 -28.40 16.10
CA LYS A 163 -11.72 -28.87 14.74
C LYS A 163 -13.19 -28.68 14.33
N GLU A 164 -14.13 -28.94 15.21
CA GLU A 164 -15.57 -28.85 14.93
C GLU A 164 -15.95 -27.41 14.54
N THR A 165 -15.55 -26.43 15.32
CA THR A 165 -15.80 -24.99 15.04
C THR A 165 -15.00 -24.43 13.86
N PHE A 166 -14.02 -25.16 13.33
CA PHE A 166 -13.35 -24.84 12.09
C PHE A 166 -14.16 -25.31 10.87
N GLU A 167 -14.94 -26.39 11.00
CA GLU A 167 -15.74 -27.00 9.92
C GLU A 167 -17.14 -26.40 9.77
N GLU A 168 -17.61 -25.61 10.76
CA GLU A 168 -18.84 -24.78 10.70
C GLU A 168 -18.63 -23.54 9.83
#